data_98ef40043a70dc227bdb08fd1e36c4a3
#
_entry.id   98ef40043a70dc227bdb08fd1e36c4a3
#
_cell.length_a   1.000
_cell.length_b   1.000
_cell.length_c   1.000
_cell.angle_alpha   90.00
_cell.angle_beta   90.00
_cell.angle_gamma   90.00
#
_symmetry.space_group_name_H-M   'P 1'
#
loop_
_entity.id
_entity.type
_entity.pdbx_description
1 polymer ?
#
loop_
_entity_poly.entity_id
_entity_poly.type
_entity_poly.pdbx_seq_one_letter_code
_entity_poly.pdbx_strand_id
1 'polypeptide(L)'
;MYKVWSVADIKIIINEISEKWNYPCNIKIEISKRAKKRMGAFFYEKCNNKIKPLKFVFAEELVNGKYSEKIVKEVIIHEYLHYYCNTITNSNNGHNKFFKACCIKSGISSNTTFIYNSELKYDLSKYKYKIYCSNCKKLYACMLEEMQLKEN
;
A
#
# COMPACT_ATOMS: atom_id res chain seq x y z
N MET A 1 -1.72 21.19 1.33
CA MET A 1 -2.55 20.17 0.67
C MET A 1 -1.74 19.56 -0.46
N TYR A 2 -1.79 18.26 -0.60
CA TYR A 2 -1.13 17.55 -1.69
C TYR A 2 -2.01 17.48 -2.94
N LYS A 3 -1.51 16.85 -3.99
CA LYS A 3 -2.24 16.62 -5.22
C LYS A 3 -3.53 15.83 -4.96
N VAL A 4 -4.63 16.27 -5.57
CA VAL A 4 -5.86 15.48 -5.71
C VAL A 4 -5.73 14.60 -6.95
N TRP A 5 -6.02 13.32 -6.81
CA TRP A 5 -5.85 12.33 -7.86
C TRP A 5 -7.18 11.98 -8.53
N SER A 6 -7.18 11.96 -9.84
CA SER A 6 -8.29 11.45 -10.65
C SER A 6 -8.06 9.98 -11.03
N VAL A 7 -9.10 9.33 -11.56
CA VAL A 7 -8.97 7.98 -12.15
C VAL A 7 -7.91 7.97 -13.26
N ALA A 8 -7.82 9.03 -14.07
CA ALA A 8 -6.82 9.16 -15.12
C ALA A 8 -5.39 9.20 -14.55
N ASP A 9 -5.17 9.91 -13.45
CA ASP A 9 -3.87 9.96 -12.77
C ASP A 9 -3.46 8.57 -12.24
N ILE A 10 -4.40 7.87 -11.63
CA ILE A 10 -4.18 6.49 -11.13
C ILE A 10 -3.82 5.57 -12.29
N LYS A 11 -4.51 5.69 -13.42
CA LYS A 11 -4.24 4.88 -14.61
C LYS A 11 -2.84 5.10 -15.16
N ILE A 12 -2.32 6.32 -15.09
CA ILE A 12 -0.93 6.61 -15.50
C ILE A 12 0.05 5.80 -14.66
N ILE A 13 -0.11 5.76 -13.34
CA ILE A 13 0.77 5.00 -12.46
C ILE A 13 0.65 3.49 -12.72
N ILE A 14 -0.56 2.98 -12.94
CA ILE A 14 -0.76 1.57 -13.30
C ILE A 14 -0.09 1.23 -14.62
N ASN A 15 -0.16 2.10 -15.62
CA ASN A 15 0.53 1.90 -16.90
C ASN A 15 2.05 1.89 -16.72
N GLU A 16 2.61 2.81 -15.96
CA GLU A 16 4.05 2.89 -15.68
C GLU A 16 4.55 1.59 -15.01
N ILE A 17 3.86 1.11 -13.98
CA ILE A 17 4.26 -0.14 -13.32
C ILE A 17 4.03 -1.37 -14.21
N SER A 18 2.99 -1.37 -15.04
CA SER A 18 2.71 -2.43 -16.02
C SER A 18 3.83 -2.56 -17.05
N GLU A 19 4.34 -1.44 -17.54
CA GLU A 19 5.48 -1.40 -18.46
C GLU A 19 6.75 -1.91 -17.79
N LYS A 20 7.03 -1.45 -16.57
CA LYS A 20 8.20 -1.89 -15.79
C LYS A 20 8.20 -3.41 -15.55
N TRP A 21 7.04 -4.00 -15.32
CA TRP A 21 6.88 -5.44 -15.09
C TRP A 21 6.63 -6.24 -16.37
N ASN A 22 6.49 -5.57 -17.51
CA ASN A 22 6.09 -6.17 -18.78
C ASN A 22 4.83 -7.05 -18.62
N TYR A 23 3.87 -6.55 -17.87
CA TYR A 23 2.62 -7.25 -17.55
C TYR A 23 1.45 -6.27 -17.65
N PRO A 24 0.78 -6.20 -18.81
CA PRO A 24 -0.29 -5.24 -19.08
C PRO A 24 -1.47 -5.37 -18.12
N CYS A 25 -2.05 -4.24 -17.75
CA CYS A 25 -3.23 -4.17 -16.91
C CYS A 25 -4.22 -3.17 -17.49
N ASN A 26 -5.40 -3.63 -17.84
CA ASN A 26 -6.46 -2.78 -18.37
C ASN A 26 -7.81 -3.12 -17.71
N ILE A 27 -7.85 -3.07 -16.38
CA ILE A 27 -9.06 -3.29 -15.62
C ILE A 27 -9.64 -1.96 -15.12
N LYS A 28 -10.91 -1.96 -14.77
CA LYS A 28 -11.63 -0.79 -14.29
C LYS A 28 -11.02 -0.24 -13.01
N ILE A 29 -11.00 1.09 -12.88
CA ILE A 29 -10.58 1.80 -11.69
C ILE A 29 -11.78 2.59 -11.14
N GLU A 30 -12.07 2.42 -9.87
CA GLU A 30 -13.14 3.15 -9.17
C GLU A 30 -12.59 3.87 -7.93
N ILE A 31 -13.15 5.03 -7.64
CA ILE A 31 -12.93 5.77 -6.39
C ILE A 31 -14.19 5.61 -5.53
N SER A 32 -14.02 5.13 -4.30
CA SER A 32 -15.11 4.82 -3.37
C SER A 32 -15.18 5.82 -2.22
N LYS A 33 -16.34 6.44 -2.06
CA LYS A 33 -16.66 7.28 -0.90
C LYS A 33 -16.96 6.46 0.36
N ARG A 34 -17.28 5.18 0.20
CA ARG A 34 -17.64 4.28 1.32
C ARG A 34 -16.45 3.59 1.95
N ALA A 35 -15.33 3.46 1.24
CA ALA A 35 -14.14 2.80 1.74
C ALA A 35 -13.45 3.67 2.80
N LYS A 36 -13.49 3.24 4.06
CA LYS A 36 -12.89 3.97 5.18
C LYS A 36 -11.77 3.20 5.88
N LYS A 37 -11.75 1.88 5.76
CA LYS A 37 -10.76 1.02 6.41
C LYS A 37 -9.63 0.57 5.48
N ARG A 38 -9.87 0.57 4.18
CA ARG A 38 -8.89 0.18 3.16
C ARG A 38 -8.71 1.31 2.18
N MET A 39 -7.47 1.68 1.92
CA MET A 39 -7.15 2.75 0.96
C MET A 39 -7.19 2.28 -0.48
N GLY A 40 -6.91 1.00 -0.71
CA GLY A 40 -7.01 0.35 -2.00
C GLY A 40 -7.48 -1.09 -1.87
N ALA A 41 -8.01 -1.64 -2.96
CA ALA A 41 -8.35 -3.05 -3.07
C ALA A 41 -8.35 -3.50 -4.54
N PHE A 42 -7.85 -4.71 -4.76
CA PHE A 42 -7.98 -5.42 -6.02
C PHE A 42 -9.12 -6.44 -5.93
N PHE A 43 -10.11 -6.32 -6.80
CA PHE A 43 -11.26 -7.23 -6.87
C PHE A 43 -11.12 -8.20 -8.03
N TYR A 44 -11.42 -9.46 -7.78
CA TYR A 44 -11.38 -10.53 -8.77
C TYR A 44 -12.44 -11.58 -8.48
N GLU A 45 -12.73 -12.39 -9.48
CA GLU A 45 -13.52 -13.62 -9.37
C GLU A 45 -12.61 -14.83 -9.62
N LYS A 46 -12.92 -15.95 -8.97
CA LYS A 46 -12.26 -17.23 -9.26
C LYS A 46 -13.23 -18.12 -10.03
N CYS A 47 -12.94 -18.38 -11.28
CA CYS A 47 -13.71 -19.22 -12.17
C CYS A 47 -12.82 -20.31 -12.77
N ASN A 48 -13.22 -21.58 -12.65
CA ASN A 48 -12.49 -22.72 -13.25
C ASN A 48 -10.98 -22.72 -12.91
N ASN A 49 -10.64 -22.50 -11.64
CA ASN A 49 -9.27 -22.39 -11.15
C ASN A 49 -8.43 -21.26 -11.80
N LYS A 50 -9.09 -20.27 -12.40
CA LYS A 50 -8.44 -19.06 -12.93
C LYS A 50 -8.93 -17.82 -12.20
N ILE A 51 -8.04 -16.88 -11.99
CA ILE A 51 -8.35 -15.56 -11.46
C ILE A 51 -8.78 -14.66 -12.62
N LYS A 52 -10.03 -14.19 -12.55
CA LYS A 52 -10.55 -13.18 -13.47
C LYS A 52 -10.51 -11.82 -12.77
N PRO A 53 -9.61 -10.92 -13.19
CA PRO A 53 -9.55 -9.59 -12.60
C PRO A 53 -10.80 -8.78 -12.95
N LEU A 54 -11.31 -8.01 -12.00
CA LEU A 54 -12.51 -7.19 -12.18
C LEU A 54 -12.19 -5.70 -12.16
N LYS A 55 -11.66 -5.21 -11.04
CA LYS A 55 -11.41 -3.79 -10.84
C LYS A 55 -10.43 -3.50 -9.70
N PHE A 56 -9.87 -2.29 -9.74
CA PHE A 56 -9.26 -1.65 -8.57
C PHE A 56 -10.27 -0.67 -7.95
N VAL A 57 -10.31 -0.61 -6.64
CA VAL A 57 -11.09 0.40 -5.90
C VAL A 57 -10.15 1.12 -4.95
N PHE A 58 -10.14 2.45 -5.02
CA PHE A 58 -9.36 3.30 -4.12
C PHE A 58 -10.30 4.17 -3.29
N ALA A 59 -9.94 4.38 -2.03
CA ALA A 59 -10.72 5.25 -1.16
C ALA A 59 -10.62 6.72 -1.60
N GLU A 60 -11.72 7.47 -1.55
CA GLU A 60 -11.71 8.91 -1.80
C GLU A 60 -10.74 9.62 -0.86
N GLU A 61 -10.63 9.16 0.39
CA GLU A 61 -9.68 9.70 1.36
C GLU A 61 -8.21 9.58 0.92
N LEU A 62 -7.85 8.55 0.17
CA LEU A 62 -6.50 8.39 -0.39
C LEU A 62 -6.18 9.47 -1.42
N VAL A 63 -7.16 9.84 -2.23
CA VAL A 63 -6.96 10.64 -3.45
C VAL A 63 -7.36 12.10 -3.30
N ASN A 64 -7.91 12.51 -2.16
CA ASN A 64 -8.47 13.85 -1.94
C ASN A 64 -7.43 14.93 -1.56
N GLY A 65 -6.14 14.64 -1.66
CA GLY A 65 -5.07 15.58 -1.33
C GLY A 65 -4.58 15.53 0.13
N LYS A 66 -5.04 14.56 0.91
CA LYS A 66 -4.61 14.36 2.30
C LYS A 66 -3.20 13.73 2.39
N TYR A 67 -2.82 12.92 1.43
CA TYR A 67 -1.56 12.18 1.43
C TYR A 67 -0.61 12.65 0.34
N SER A 68 0.71 12.49 0.61
CA SER A 68 1.74 12.80 -0.37
C SER A 68 1.66 11.90 -1.61
N GLU A 69 2.19 12.36 -2.72
CA GLU A 69 2.24 11.58 -3.96
C GLU A 69 2.93 10.23 -3.77
N LYS A 70 3.98 10.20 -2.95
CA LYS A 70 4.69 8.96 -2.64
C LYS A 70 3.76 7.91 -2.03
N ILE A 71 2.97 8.29 -1.03
CA ILE A 71 2.03 7.39 -0.35
C ILE A 71 0.97 6.89 -1.32
N VAL A 72 0.37 7.79 -2.10
CA VAL A 72 -0.66 7.42 -3.08
C VAL A 72 -0.10 6.45 -4.13
N LYS A 73 1.08 6.73 -4.67
CA LYS A 73 1.75 5.82 -5.63
C LYS A 73 2.04 4.46 -5.03
N GLU A 74 2.51 4.39 -3.79
CA GLU A 74 2.76 3.12 -3.11
C GLU A 74 1.49 2.28 -2.96
N VAL A 75 0.35 2.89 -2.63
CA VAL A 75 -0.94 2.16 -2.57
C VAL A 75 -1.34 1.64 -3.94
N ILE A 76 -1.24 2.47 -4.97
CA ILE A 76 -1.59 2.07 -6.34
C ILE A 76 -0.72 0.89 -6.81
N ILE A 77 0.58 0.96 -6.58
CA ILE A 77 1.53 -0.12 -6.93
C ILE A 77 1.23 -1.38 -6.13
N HIS A 78 0.91 -1.26 -4.85
CA HIS A 78 0.53 -2.39 -3.99
C HIS A 78 -0.67 -3.16 -4.57
N GLU A 79 -1.71 -2.45 -4.98
CA GLU A 79 -2.90 -3.08 -5.58
C GLU A 79 -2.60 -3.70 -6.96
N TYR A 80 -1.77 -3.04 -7.77
CA TYR A 80 -1.27 -3.63 -9.02
C TYR A 80 -0.51 -4.94 -8.76
N LEU A 81 0.29 -5.02 -7.72
CA LEU A 81 1.04 -6.23 -7.39
C LEU A 81 0.12 -7.37 -6.91
N HIS A 82 -1.00 -7.07 -6.26
CA HIS A 82 -2.04 -8.09 -6.02
C HIS A 82 -2.61 -8.63 -7.33
N TYR A 83 -2.91 -7.74 -8.28
CA TYR A 83 -3.31 -8.14 -9.63
C TYR A 83 -2.26 -9.03 -10.29
N TYR A 84 -1.00 -8.60 -10.32
CA TYR A 84 0.10 -9.34 -10.92
C TYR A 84 0.26 -10.73 -10.29
N CYS A 85 0.46 -10.80 -8.99
CA CYS A 85 0.71 -12.05 -8.30
C CYS A 85 -0.46 -13.03 -8.43
N ASN A 86 -1.69 -12.55 -8.28
CA ASN A 86 -2.86 -13.41 -8.29
C ASN A 86 -3.19 -13.92 -9.69
N THR A 87 -3.03 -13.11 -10.72
CA THR A 87 -3.30 -13.52 -12.10
C THR A 87 -2.22 -14.43 -12.67
N ILE A 88 -0.94 -14.18 -12.38
CA ILE A 88 0.16 -15.00 -12.88
C ILE A 88 0.19 -16.39 -12.24
N THR A 89 -0.25 -16.53 -11.00
CA THR A 89 -0.32 -17.81 -10.28
C THR A 89 -1.70 -18.48 -10.34
N ASN A 90 -2.72 -17.78 -10.82
CA ASN A 90 -4.13 -18.18 -10.75
C ASN A 90 -4.58 -18.55 -9.32
N SER A 91 -4.04 -17.87 -8.31
CA SER A 91 -4.40 -18.09 -6.91
C SER A 91 -4.30 -16.79 -6.10
N ASN A 92 -4.98 -16.76 -4.95
CA ASN A 92 -4.84 -15.66 -4.03
C ASN A 92 -3.53 -15.78 -3.26
N ASN A 93 -2.60 -14.87 -3.50
CA ASN A 93 -1.33 -14.81 -2.80
C ASN A 93 -1.41 -14.06 -1.47
N GLY A 94 -2.44 -13.24 -1.26
CA GLY A 94 -2.49 -12.35 -0.10
C GLY A 94 -1.19 -11.55 0.03
N HIS A 95 -0.60 -11.57 1.20
CA HIS A 95 0.68 -10.95 1.49
C HIS A 95 1.79 -11.98 1.79
N ASN A 96 1.83 -13.05 1.01
CA ASN A 96 2.83 -14.11 1.17
C ASN A 96 4.24 -13.67 0.73
N LYS A 97 5.19 -14.60 0.80
CA LYS A 97 6.59 -14.31 0.44
C LYS A 97 6.76 -13.83 -1.01
N PHE A 98 6.00 -14.39 -1.94
CA PHE A 98 6.03 -13.99 -3.34
C PHE A 98 5.56 -12.53 -3.53
N PHE A 99 4.42 -12.18 -2.95
CA PHE A 99 3.93 -10.81 -2.97
C PHE A 99 4.93 -9.82 -2.34
N LYS A 100 5.47 -10.16 -1.17
CA LYS A 100 6.46 -9.31 -0.48
C LYS A 100 7.74 -9.12 -1.31
N ALA A 101 8.21 -10.16 -1.99
CA ALA A 101 9.36 -10.06 -2.90
C ALA A 101 9.06 -9.12 -4.08
N CYS A 102 7.84 -9.16 -4.63
CA CYS A 102 7.39 -8.23 -5.66
C CYS A 102 7.35 -6.78 -5.16
N CYS A 103 6.89 -6.54 -3.93
CA CYS A 103 6.93 -5.21 -3.32
C CYS A 103 8.36 -4.67 -3.24
N ILE A 104 9.30 -5.45 -2.72
CA ILE A 104 10.71 -5.05 -2.61
C ILE A 104 11.30 -4.74 -3.99
N LYS A 105 11.04 -5.59 -4.98
CA LYS A 105 11.50 -5.38 -6.36
C LYS A 105 10.93 -4.10 -6.98
N SER A 106 9.71 -3.71 -6.59
CA SER A 106 9.05 -2.48 -7.05
C SER A 106 9.47 -1.23 -6.25
N GLY A 107 10.29 -1.39 -5.21
CA GLY A 107 10.75 -0.27 -4.39
C GLY A 107 9.71 0.27 -3.43
N ILE A 108 8.68 -0.50 -3.11
CA ILE A 108 7.67 -0.16 -2.10
C ILE A 108 7.83 -1.02 -0.85
N SER A 109 7.22 -0.58 0.27
CA SER A 109 7.25 -1.34 1.51
C SER A 109 6.54 -2.68 1.34
N SER A 110 7.15 -3.75 1.87
CA SER A 110 6.52 -5.07 1.98
C SER A 110 5.61 -5.20 3.21
N ASN A 111 5.55 -4.19 4.06
CA ASN A 111 4.66 -4.16 5.20
C ASN A 111 3.22 -3.98 4.73
N THR A 112 2.36 -4.89 5.18
CA THR A 112 0.96 -4.93 4.79
C THR A 112 0.08 -3.98 5.61
N THR A 113 0.59 -3.57 6.75
CA THR A 113 -0.04 -2.54 7.56
C THR A 113 0.41 -1.20 7.04
N PHE A 114 -0.48 -0.51 6.36
CA PHE A 114 -0.25 0.86 5.95
C PHE A 114 -0.11 1.71 7.21
N ILE A 115 1.12 1.95 7.62
CA ILE A 115 1.41 2.92 8.66
C ILE A 115 1.36 4.29 7.98
N TYR A 116 0.19 4.91 7.94
CA TYR A 116 -0.02 6.29 7.48
C TYR A 116 0.75 7.33 8.28
N ASN A 117 1.58 6.90 9.13
CA ASN A 117 2.11 7.60 10.27
C ASN A 117 3.35 8.43 9.98
N SER A 118 3.86 8.47 8.77
CA SER A 118 4.98 9.36 8.47
C SER A 118 4.59 10.84 8.43
N GLU A 119 3.30 11.14 8.34
CA GLU A 119 2.80 12.52 8.28
C GLU A 119 1.80 12.88 9.39
N LEU A 120 1.24 11.90 10.09
CA LEU A 120 0.57 12.16 11.34
C LEU A 120 1.64 12.59 12.36
N LYS A 121 1.56 13.81 12.84
CA LYS A 121 2.32 14.24 14.02
C LYS A 121 1.92 13.30 15.15
N TYR A 122 2.76 12.30 15.41
CA TYR A 122 2.61 11.49 16.61
C TYR A 122 2.61 12.43 17.81
N ASP A 123 1.63 12.30 18.66
CA ASP A 123 1.72 12.87 19.98
C ASP A 123 2.77 12.06 20.74
N LEU A 124 4.03 12.47 20.55
CA LEU A 124 5.19 11.81 21.17
C LEU A 124 5.16 11.90 22.69
N SER A 125 4.29 12.76 23.27
CA SER A 125 4.14 12.89 24.71
C SER A 125 3.59 11.61 25.37
N LYS A 126 2.86 10.79 24.60
CA LYS A 126 2.29 9.52 25.08
C LYS A 126 3.30 8.38 25.22
N TYR A 127 4.50 8.55 24.68
CA TYR A 127 5.50 7.50 24.67
C TYR A 127 6.63 7.81 25.65
N LYS A 128 6.88 6.88 26.56
CA LYS A 128 7.97 7.02 27.54
C LYS A 128 9.34 6.85 26.89
N TYR A 129 9.45 5.94 25.96
CA TYR A 129 10.69 5.62 25.26
C TYR A 129 10.59 5.93 23.78
N LYS A 130 11.60 6.62 23.25
CA LYS A 130 11.71 7.00 21.85
C LYS A 130 13.10 6.63 21.37
N ILE A 131 13.18 5.81 20.33
CA ILE A 131 14.44 5.37 19.75
C ILE A 131 14.68 6.14 18.46
N TYR A 132 15.77 6.84 18.39
CA TYR A 132 16.19 7.61 17.23
C TYR A 132 17.40 6.96 16.57
N CYS A 133 17.46 7.04 15.24
CA CYS A 133 18.67 6.68 14.52
C CYS A 133 19.80 7.64 14.93
N SER A 134 20.95 7.10 15.36
CA SER A 134 22.12 7.88 15.76
C SER A 134 22.68 8.72 14.60
N ASN A 135 22.53 8.23 13.37
CA ASN A 135 23.11 8.83 12.18
C ASN A 135 22.23 9.92 11.57
N CYS A 136 20.97 9.61 11.26
CA CYS A 136 20.04 10.55 10.59
C CYS A 136 19.06 11.25 11.54
N LYS A 137 19.09 10.93 12.85
CA LYS A 137 18.21 11.47 13.90
C LYS A 137 16.71 11.26 13.68
N LYS A 138 16.31 10.42 12.74
CA LYS A 138 14.91 10.07 12.54
C LYS A 138 14.40 9.17 13.66
N LEU A 139 13.15 9.38 14.06
CA LEU A 139 12.48 8.52 15.02
C LEU A 139 12.32 7.11 14.43
N TYR A 140 12.82 6.10 15.11
CA TYR A 140 12.82 4.71 14.68
C TYR A 140 11.69 3.90 15.32
N ALA A 141 11.47 4.06 16.61
CA ALA A 141 10.44 3.37 17.37
C ALA A 141 9.97 4.18 18.58
N CYS A 142 8.72 3.91 18.98
CA CYS A 142 8.13 4.42 20.22
C CYS A 142 7.57 3.26 21.02
N MET A 143 7.71 3.29 22.35
CA MET A 143 7.19 2.26 23.24
C MET A 143 6.34 2.91 24.34
N LEU A 144 5.20 2.28 24.64
CA LEU A 144 4.37 2.60 25.79
C LEU A 144 4.99 2.01 27.08
N GLU A 145 4.62 2.57 28.24
CA GLU A 145 5.19 2.21 29.54
C GLU A 145 5.03 0.71 29.91
N GLU A 146 4.00 0.05 29.37
CA GLU A 146 3.66 -1.34 29.72
C GLU A 146 4.40 -2.41 28.91
N MET A 147 5.17 -2.02 27.88
CA MET A 147 6.02 -2.98 27.18
C MET A 147 7.33 -3.17 27.94
N GLN A 148 7.27 -3.98 29.00
CA GLN A 148 8.48 -4.52 29.62
C GLN A 148 9.22 -5.35 28.56
N LEU A 149 10.43 -4.97 28.24
CA LEU A 149 11.37 -5.85 27.57
C LEU A 149 11.49 -7.11 28.43
N LYS A 150 10.90 -8.20 28.00
CA LYS A 150 11.29 -9.52 28.52
C LYS A 150 12.69 -9.75 27.98
N GLU A 151 13.69 -9.48 28.81
CA GLU A 151 15.02 -9.98 28.59
C GLU A 151 14.95 -11.51 28.53
N ASN A 152 15.29 -12.05 27.40
CA ASN A 152 15.70 -13.45 27.25
C ASN A 152 17.19 -13.49 27.13
#